data_c6059f4f7d7c8264e4040f952ef72505
#
_entry.id   c6059f4f7d7c8264e4040f952ef72505
#
_cell.length_a   1.000
_cell.length_b   1.000
_cell.length_c   1.000
_cell.angle_alpha   90.00
_cell.angle_beta   90.00
_cell.angle_gamma   90.00
#
_symmetry.space_group_name_H-M   'P 1'
#
loop_
_entity.id
_entity.type
_entity.pdbx_description
1 polymer ?
#
loop_
_entity_poly.entity_id
_entity_poly.type
_entity_poly.pdbx_seq_one_letter_code
_entity_poly.pdbx_strand_id
1 'polypeptide(L)'
;PEDFPEGAALSPKLLIVAPDQRLSWQYHFRRAEVWKCIFGNVTVRTSDTDEEKDSRILQTGDMIKLAQGERHRIIGNDNFGIIAEIWQHTDPNNPSNEDDIVRLQDDFGRK
;
A
#
# COMPACT_ATOMS: atom_id res chain seq x y z
N PRO A 1 -16.90 2.38 6.63
CA PRO A 1 -15.82 2.17 7.57
C PRO A 1 -15.68 3.35 8.52
N GLU A 2 -15.51 3.03 9.78
CA GLU A 2 -15.48 4.04 10.85
C GLU A 2 -14.19 4.88 10.83
N ASP A 3 -13.14 4.36 10.17
CA ASP A 3 -11.84 5.01 10.14
C ASP A 3 -11.73 6.14 9.11
N PHE A 4 -12.80 6.37 8.33
CA PHE A 4 -12.77 7.34 7.24
C PHE A 4 -13.84 8.43 7.47
N PRO A 5 -13.52 9.68 7.09
CA PRO A 5 -14.53 10.75 7.15
C PRO A 5 -15.73 10.42 6.29
N GLU A 6 -16.91 10.82 6.76
CA GLU A 6 -18.13 10.70 5.96
C GLU A 6 -17.94 11.48 4.65
N GLY A 7 -18.33 10.88 3.55
CA GLY A 7 -18.20 11.50 2.23
C GLY A 7 -16.81 11.42 1.60
N ALA A 8 -15.85 10.74 2.24
CA ALA A 8 -14.53 10.54 1.64
C ALA A 8 -14.65 9.69 0.38
N ALA A 9 -13.89 10.07 -0.67
CA ALA A 9 -13.82 9.27 -1.90
C ALA A 9 -12.90 8.07 -1.66
N LEU A 10 -13.46 6.86 -1.69
CA LEU A 10 -12.75 5.61 -1.37
C LEU A 10 -12.81 4.66 -2.55
N SER A 11 -11.74 3.88 -2.73
CA SER A 11 -11.69 2.79 -3.71
C SER A 11 -11.06 1.56 -3.06
N PRO A 12 -11.85 0.48 -2.87
CA PRO A 12 -11.33 -0.75 -2.29
C PRO A 12 -10.62 -1.62 -3.33
N LYS A 13 -9.62 -2.39 -2.87
CA LYS A 13 -8.86 -3.31 -3.71
C LYS A 13 -8.34 -4.46 -2.87
N LEU A 14 -8.27 -5.66 -3.43
CA LEU A 14 -7.61 -6.80 -2.81
C LEU A 14 -6.28 -7.06 -3.52
N LEU A 15 -5.26 -7.34 -2.74
CA LEU A 15 -3.93 -7.64 -3.24
C LEU A 15 -3.46 -8.96 -2.65
N ILE A 16 -3.13 -9.91 -3.53
CA ILE A 16 -2.57 -11.21 -3.13
C ILE A 16 -1.06 -11.15 -3.33
N VAL A 17 -0.32 -11.38 -2.25
CA VAL A 17 1.14 -11.33 -2.26
C VAL A 17 1.68 -12.75 -2.15
N ALA A 18 2.39 -13.19 -3.17
CA ALA A 18 2.99 -14.53 -3.19
C ALA A 18 4.20 -14.61 -2.25
N PRO A 19 4.56 -15.82 -1.77
CA PRO A 19 5.77 -15.98 -0.97
C PRO A 19 6.99 -15.37 -1.65
N ASP A 20 7.78 -14.65 -0.89
CA ASP A 20 9.02 -13.99 -1.35
C ASP A 20 8.84 -12.96 -2.47
N GLN A 21 7.61 -12.69 -2.90
CA GLN A 21 7.33 -11.63 -3.87
C GLN A 21 7.59 -10.27 -3.22
N ARG A 22 8.28 -9.40 -3.95
CA ARG A 22 8.54 -8.04 -3.51
C ARG A 22 7.90 -7.07 -4.48
N LEU A 23 6.88 -6.32 -4.01
CA LEU A 23 6.27 -5.28 -4.82
C LEU A 23 7.20 -4.07 -4.91
N SER A 24 6.94 -3.16 -5.85
CA SER A 24 7.82 -2.04 -6.06
C SER A 24 7.90 -1.12 -4.84
N TRP A 25 9.04 -0.48 -4.66
CA TRP A 25 9.25 0.62 -3.73
C TRP A 25 8.70 1.87 -4.42
N GLN A 26 7.61 2.44 -3.90
CA GLN A 26 6.76 3.34 -4.65
C GLN A 26 6.06 4.38 -3.78
N TYR A 27 5.51 5.40 -4.43
CA TYR A 27 4.61 6.35 -3.79
C TYR A 27 3.59 6.90 -4.79
N HIS A 28 2.59 7.63 -4.28
CA HIS A 28 1.47 8.15 -5.06
C HIS A 28 1.23 9.63 -4.73
N PHE A 29 0.75 10.39 -5.73
CA PHE A 29 0.54 11.83 -5.58
C PHE A 29 -0.88 12.20 -5.17
N ARG A 30 -1.86 11.35 -5.49
CA ARG A 30 -3.28 11.72 -5.39
C ARG A 30 -4.08 10.82 -4.47
N ARG A 31 -3.41 10.04 -3.61
CA ARG A 31 -4.10 9.20 -2.64
C ARG A 31 -3.26 8.92 -1.40
N ALA A 32 -3.97 8.72 -0.30
CA ALA A 32 -3.49 7.99 0.85
C ALA A 32 -4.07 6.57 0.80
N GLU A 33 -3.57 5.65 1.60
CA GLU A 33 -4.05 4.27 1.62
C GLU A 33 -4.16 3.76 3.05
N VAL A 34 -5.13 2.87 3.27
CA VAL A 34 -5.18 2.04 4.48
C VAL A 34 -5.10 0.59 4.03
N TRP A 35 -4.20 -0.16 4.63
CA TRP A 35 -4.03 -1.58 4.35
C TRP A 35 -4.38 -2.39 5.58
N LYS A 36 -5.17 -3.46 5.38
CA LYS A 36 -5.45 -4.45 6.41
C LYS A 36 -5.03 -5.82 5.92
N CYS A 37 -4.23 -6.51 6.72
CA CYS A 37 -3.90 -7.91 6.43
C CYS A 37 -5.10 -8.77 6.81
N ILE A 38 -5.72 -9.43 5.83
CA ILE A 38 -6.90 -10.25 6.05
C ILE A 38 -6.61 -11.74 6.02
N PHE A 39 -5.43 -12.13 5.56
CA PHE A 39 -4.97 -13.52 5.57
C PHE A 39 -3.43 -13.57 5.58
N GLY A 40 -2.87 -14.47 6.37
CA GLY A 40 -1.43 -14.67 6.44
C GLY A 40 -0.70 -13.50 7.07
N ASN A 41 0.49 -13.21 6.55
CA ASN A 41 1.26 -12.07 6.98
C ASN A 41 2.14 -11.56 5.84
N VAL A 42 2.51 -10.29 5.92
CA VAL A 42 3.42 -9.66 4.97
C VAL A 42 4.35 -8.71 5.72
N THR A 43 5.48 -8.38 5.11
CA THR A 43 6.35 -7.32 5.60
C THR A 43 6.04 -6.05 4.82
N VAL A 44 5.88 -4.94 5.53
CA VAL A 44 5.67 -3.62 4.92
C VAL A 44 6.87 -2.75 5.25
N ARG A 45 7.44 -2.13 4.23
CA ARG A 45 8.49 -1.15 4.41
C ARG A 45 7.95 0.22 4.06
N THR A 46 8.31 1.22 4.86
CA THR A 46 7.84 2.59 4.67
C THR A 46 8.97 3.58 4.87
N SER A 47 8.81 4.77 4.28
CA SER A 47 9.73 5.89 4.48
C SER A 47 9.06 7.19 4.04
N ASP A 48 9.51 8.29 4.63
CA ASP A 48 9.17 9.63 4.17
C ASP A 48 10.13 10.15 3.09
N THR A 49 11.16 9.36 2.76
CA THR A 49 12.14 9.67 1.72
C THR A 49 12.24 8.51 0.72
N ASP A 50 13.08 8.65 -0.29
CA ASP A 50 13.29 7.60 -1.28
C ASP A 50 14.08 6.40 -0.75
N GLU A 51 14.70 6.53 0.42
CA GLU A 51 15.42 5.44 1.06
C GLU A 51 14.48 4.61 1.93
N GLU A 52 14.58 3.28 1.85
CA GLU A 52 13.81 2.38 2.71
C GLU A 52 14.33 2.50 4.15
N LYS A 53 13.43 2.77 5.10
CA LYS A 53 13.80 3.03 6.49
C LYS A 53 13.14 2.08 7.46
N ASP A 54 11.81 2.09 7.52
CA ASP A 54 11.06 1.36 8.53
C ASP A 54 10.56 0.04 7.98
N SER A 55 10.45 -0.95 8.84
CA SER A 55 9.95 -2.27 8.47
C SER A 55 8.99 -2.75 9.56
N ARG A 56 7.86 -3.32 9.13
CA ARG A 56 6.84 -3.83 10.03
C ARG A 56 6.21 -5.08 9.44
N ILE A 57 5.97 -6.09 10.26
CA ILE A 57 5.20 -7.27 9.84
C ILE A 57 3.73 -7.02 10.17
N LEU A 58 2.88 -7.14 9.15
CA LEU A 58 1.43 -7.15 9.33
C LEU A 58 0.96 -8.58 9.40
N GLN A 59 0.33 -8.95 10.52
CA GLN A 59 -0.32 -10.23 10.69
C GLN A 59 -1.82 -10.09 10.45
N THR A 60 -2.51 -11.21 10.30
CA THR A 60 -3.96 -11.18 10.08
C THR A 60 -4.65 -10.30 11.13
N GLY A 61 -5.40 -9.32 10.69
CA GLY A 61 -6.09 -8.34 11.52
C GLY A 61 -5.36 -7.02 11.70
N ASP A 62 -4.07 -6.95 11.39
CA ASP A 62 -3.31 -5.71 11.53
C ASP A 62 -3.62 -4.73 10.41
N MET A 63 -3.56 -3.44 10.75
CA MET A 63 -3.78 -2.34 9.80
C MET A 63 -2.62 -1.37 9.82
N ILE A 64 -2.38 -0.73 8.68
CA ILE A 64 -1.42 0.37 8.56
C ILE A 64 -2.02 1.47 7.69
N LYS A 65 -1.76 2.72 8.05
CA LYS A 65 -2.16 3.89 7.27
C LYS A 65 -0.93 4.45 6.58
N LEU A 66 -1.07 4.72 5.28
CA LEU A 66 0.00 5.28 4.44
C LEU A 66 -0.44 6.64 3.95
N ALA A 67 0.33 7.67 4.28
CA ALA A 67 0.01 9.03 3.88
C ALA A 67 0.26 9.25 2.38
N GLN A 68 -0.36 10.27 1.83
CA GLN A 68 -0.07 10.72 0.47
C GLN A 68 1.44 11.03 0.36
N GLY A 69 2.07 10.47 -0.67
CA GLY A 69 3.50 10.67 -0.90
C GLY A 69 4.42 9.79 -0.07
N GLU A 70 3.91 9.10 0.94
CA GLU A 70 4.72 8.18 1.75
C GLU A 70 5.18 7.00 0.89
N ARG A 71 6.48 6.70 0.94
CA ARG A 71 7.05 5.58 0.19
C ARG A 71 6.72 4.28 0.91
N HIS A 72 6.36 3.27 0.14
CA HIS A 72 5.97 1.98 0.70
C HIS A 72 6.22 0.83 -0.26
N ARG A 73 6.35 -0.36 0.31
CA ARG A 73 6.40 -1.62 -0.45
C ARG A 73 5.90 -2.75 0.44
N ILE A 74 5.33 -3.78 -0.21
CA ILE A 74 4.92 -5.02 0.46
C ILE A 74 5.87 -6.12 0.03
N ILE A 75 6.28 -6.95 0.97
CA ILE A 75 7.15 -8.10 0.74
C ILE A 75 6.43 -9.34 1.27
N GLY A 76 6.25 -10.36 0.42
CA GLY A 76 5.72 -11.64 0.83
C GLY A 76 6.71 -12.39 1.72
N ASN A 77 6.19 -13.09 2.72
CA ASN A 77 6.98 -13.91 3.63
C ASN A 77 6.92 -15.38 3.22
N ASP A 78 6.76 -16.32 4.16
CA ASP A 78 6.83 -17.75 3.86
C ASP A 78 5.61 -18.30 3.14
N ASN A 79 4.47 -17.65 3.29
CA ASN A 79 3.19 -18.05 2.68
C ASN A 79 2.55 -16.86 1.96
N PHE A 80 1.46 -17.14 1.22
CA PHE A 80 0.65 -16.08 0.64
C PHE A 80 0.10 -15.16 1.72
N GLY A 81 0.07 -13.87 1.42
CA GLY A 81 -0.64 -12.89 2.23
C GLY A 81 -1.71 -12.21 1.39
N ILE A 82 -2.81 -11.80 2.02
CA ILE A 82 -3.87 -11.04 1.35
C ILE A 82 -4.06 -9.73 2.09
N ILE A 83 -3.96 -8.64 1.33
CA ILE A 83 -4.10 -7.27 1.84
C ILE A 83 -5.37 -6.66 1.25
N ALA A 84 -6.23 -6.15 2.11
CA ALA A 84 -7.32 -5.28 1.68
C ALA A 84 -6.78 -3.85 1.69
N GLU A 85 -6.76 -3.22 0.51
CA GLU A 85 -6.33 -1.83 0.34
C GLU A 85 -7.55 -0.96 0.18
N ILE A 86 -7.58 0.15 0.91
CA ILE A 86 -8.57 1.20 0.69
C ILE A 86 -7.81 2.45 0.27
N TRP A 87 -8.03 2.88 -0.96
CA TRP A 87 -7.49 4.13 -1.48
C TRP A 87 -8.39 5.28 -1.05
N GLN A 88 -7.81 6.26 -0.40
CA GLN A 88 -8.50 7.50 -0.08
C GLN A 88 -7.98 8.58 -1.02
N HIS A 89 -8.81 8.96 -1.98
CA HIS A 89 -8.44 9.98 -2.97
C HIS A 89 -8.35 11.34 -2.29
N THR A 90 -7.22 12.01 -2.46
CA THR A 90 -6.98 13.30 -1.80
C THR A 90 -7.55 14.48 -2.57
N ASP A 91 -7.86 14.29 -3.85
CA ASP A 91 -8.54 15.28 -4.69
C ASP A 91 -9.73 14.62 -5.38
N PRO A 92 -10.97 14.85 -4.91
CA PRO A 92 -12.16 14.24 -5.52
C PRO A 92 -12.38 14.63 -6.98
N ASN A 93 -11.86 15.78 -7.41
CA ASN A 93 -11.97 16.25 -8.80
C ASN A 93 -10.89 15.66 -9.71
N ASN A 94 -9.87 15.04 -9.13
CA ASN A 94 -8.80 14.38 -9.86
C ASN A 94 -8.39 13.11 -9.09
N PRO A 95 -9.25 12.08 -9.09
CA PRO A 95 -9.00 10.89 -8.30
C PRO A 95 -7.76 10.13 -8.76
N SER A 96 -7.12 9.44 -7.83
CA SER A 96 -6.00 8.57 -8.12
C SER A 96 -6.42 7.38 -8.97
N ASN A 97 -5.48 6.83 -9.73
CA ASN A 97 -5.68 5.64 -10.55
C ASN A 97 -4.38 4.82 -10.58
N GLU A 98 -4.35 3.76 -11.37
CA GLU A 98 -3.18 2.88 -11.48
C GLU A 98 -1.95 3.59 -12.06
N ASP A 99 -2.13 4.69 -12.79
CA ASP A 99 -1.03 5.47 -13.36
C ASP A 99 -0.46 6.48 -12.37
N ASP A 100 -1.13 6.73 -11.25
CA ASP A 100 -0.66 7.62 -10.18
C ASP A 100 0.34 6.88 -9.31
N ILE A 101 1.51 6.63 -9.86
CA ILE A 101 2.55 5.86 -9.17
C ILE A 101 3.94 6.29 -9.65
N VAL A 102 4.87 6.43 -8.70
CA VAL A 102 6.29 6.53 -8.98
C VAL A 102 6.96 5.29 -8.40
N ARG A 103 7.54 4.47 -9.25
CA ARG A 103 8.28 3.27 -8.85
C ARG A 103 9.77 3.61 -8.75
N LEU A 104 10.27 3.62 -7.52
CA LEU A 104 11.67 3.93 -7.24
C LEU A 104 12.56 2.71 -7.44
N GLN A 105 12.01 1.51 -7.21
CA GLN A 105 12.67 0.23 -7.43
C GLN A 105 11.57 -0.80 -7.71
N ASP A 106 11.77 -1.64 -8.72
CA ASP A 106 10.78 -2.63 -9.11
C ASP A 106 11.48 -3.87 -9.67
N ASP A 107 11.28 -5.02 -9.01
CA ASP A 107 11.85 -6.30 -9.44
C ASP A 107 11.31 -6.75 -10.80
N PHE A 108 10.17 -6.21 -11.23
CA PHE A 108 9.54 -6.55 -12.51
C PHE A 108 9.93 -5.59 -13.65
N GLY A 109 10.78 -4.57 -13.38
CA GLY A 109 11.27 -3.64 -14.39
C GLY A 109 10.27 -2.63 -14.91
N ARG A 110 9.14 -2.44 -14.25
CA ARG A 110 8.15 -1.41 -14.64
C ARG A 110 8.64 -0.02 -14.26
N LYS A 111 8.14 0.97 -14.93
CA LYS A 111 8.49 2.36 -14.62
C LYS A 111 7.28 3.23 -14.38
#